data_b7440c7d6c8f6b1d51671f68a268980a
#
_entry.id   b7440c7d6c8f6b1d51671f68a268980a
#
_cell.length_a   1.000
_cell.length_b   1.000
_cell.length_c   1.000
_cell.angle_alpha   90.00
_cell.angle_beta   90.00
_cell.angle_gamma   90.00
#
_symmetry.space_group_name_H-M   'P 1'
#
loop_
_entity.id
_entity.type
_entity.pdbx_description
1 polymer ?
#
loop_
_entity_poly.entity_id
_entity_poly.type
_entity_poly.pdbx_seq_one_letter_code
_entity_poly.pdbx_strand_id
1 'polypeptide(L)'
;MRHQLSFACEGAALAATLDDAPGTTGLLIVSGGNEIRSGAHRGMATLAARIAAAGHPVFRFDRRGISDSEGANGGFESSAADIAASIAAFRGAVPRLERIAAFGNCDAASALLLHQPLPLDALILANPWTYEAEEDAGGEPALPPAAAIRARYLSRLADPKSLLRLLRGEVDFGKLRRGLAALRQPQTATAPDSLAARIDEAARRLAIPATILLATGDRTAQAFAADCPAALKRLPVERLASTSHSFAGADADWLAARILAILRR
;
A
#
# COMPACT_ATOMS: atom_id res chain seq x y z
N MET A 1 20.58 2.17 -15.64
CA MET A 1 20.25 1.19 -16.71
C MET A 1 19.22 0.20 -16.17
N ARG A 2 18.30 -0.35 -17.01
CA ARG A 2 17.29 -1.33 -16.57
C ARG A 2 17.73 -2.76 -16.89
N HIS A 3 17.70 -3.65 -15.90
CA HIS A 3 18.06 -5.07 -16.02
C HIS A 3 16.87 -5.94 -15.62
N GLN A 4 16.62 -7.00 -16.38
CA GLN A 4 15.71 -8.07 -16.00
C GLN A 4 16.53 -9.13 -15.24
N LEU A 5 16.02 -9.59 -14.12
CA LEU A 5 16.70 -10.51 -13.21
C LEU A 5 15.73 -11.63 -12.79
N SER A 6 16.30 -12.73 -12.35
CA SER A 6 15.58 -13.77 -11.61
C SER A 6 16.36 -14.11 -10.34
N PHE A 7 15.64 -14.46 -9.27
CA PHE A 7 16.24 -14.89 -8.01
C PHE A 7 15.42 -16.03 -7.38
N ALA A 8 16.08 -16.84 -6.57
CA ALA A 8 15.44 -17.98 -5.93
C ALA A 8 14.74 -17.60 -4.61
N CYS A 9 13.57 -18.18 -4.37
CA CYS A 9 12.84 -18.12 -3.12
C CYS A 9 12.15 -19.46 -2.85
N GLU A 10 12.58 -20.20 -1.82
CA GLU A 10 11.97 -21.48 -1.41
C GLU A 10 11.76 -22.48 -2.56
N GLY A 11 12.75 -22.57 -3.46
CA GLY A 11 12.73 -23.47 -4.60
C GLY A 11 12.02 -22.95 -5.86
N ALA A 12 11.37 -21.78 -5.78
CA ALA A 12 10.76 -21.09 -6.92
C ALA A 12 11.68 -20.00 -7.47
N ALA A 13 11.64 -19.75 -8.78
CA ALA A 13 12.31 -18.63 -9.42
C ALA A 13 11.37 -17.44 -9.51
N LEU A 14 11.76 -16.30 -8.94
CA LEU A 14 10.99 -15.06 -8.96
C LEU A 14 11.58 -14.07 -9.97
N ALA A 15 10.71 -13.47 -10.77
CA ALA A 15 11.07 -12.45 -11.74
C ALA A 15 11.22 -11.07 -11.10
N ALA A 16 12.29 -10.36 -11.47
CA ALA A 16 12.57 -9.02 -10.97
C ALA A 16 13.06 -8.07 -12.06
N THR A 17 13.03 -6.79 -11.73
CA THR A 17 13.60 -5.71 -12.54
C THR A 17 14.39 -4.77 -11.65
N LEU A 18 15.65 -4.54 -11.99
CA LEU A 18 16.51 -3.54 -11.39
C LEU A 18 16.61 -2.32 -12.32
N ASP A 19 16.20 -1.16 -11.85
CA ASP A 19 16.57 0.13 -12.44
C ASP A 19 17.81 0.64 -11.70
N ASP A 20 19.01 0.37 -12.26
CA ASP A 20 20.28 0.67 -11.60
C ASP A 20 20.62 2.17 -11.64
N ALA A 21 21.24 2.66 -10.56
CA ALA A 21 21.68 4.03 -10.36
C ALA A 21 22.87 4.07 -9.38
N PRO A 22 23.68 5.14 -9.35
CA PRO A 22 24.97 5.15 -8.63
C PRO A 22 24.88 5.23 -7.11
N GLY A 23 23.73 5.59 -6.54
CA GLY A 23 23.57 5.82 -5.10
C GLY A 23 23.71 4.56 -4.24
N THR A 24 23.95 4.77 -2.94
CA THR A 24 24.07 3.72 -1.91
C THR A 24 22.77 3.49 -1.13
N THR A 25 21.75 4.34 -1.32
CA THR A 25 20.40 4.16 -0.78
C THR A 25 19.46 3.69 -1.88
N GLY A 26 18.94 2.48 -1.77
CA GLY A 26 18.04 1.85 -2.74
C GLY A 26 16.59 1.85 -2.31
N LEU A 27 15.69 1.70 -3.29
CA LEU A 27 14.26 1.51 -3.09
C LEU A 27 13.85 0.10 -3.53
N LEU A 28 13.29 -0.68 -2.61
CA LEU A 28 12.56 -1.90 -2.93
C LEU A 28 11.08 -1.56 -3.11
N ILE A 29 10.49 -1.89 -4.25
CA ILE A 29 9.04 -1.76 -4.47
C ILE A 29 8.41 -3.15 -4.38
N VAL A 30 7.49 -3.31 -3.42
CA VAL A 30 6.66 -4.50 -3.26
C VAL A 30 5.30 -4.22 -3.89
N SER A 31 4.90 -5.05 -4.85
CA SER A 31 3.61 -4.93 -5.53
C SER A 31 2.48 -5.47 -4.67
N GLY A 32 1.34 -4.78 -4.66
CA GLY A 32 0.14 -5.17 -3.93
C GLY A 32 -0.83 -5.99 -4.79
N GLY A 33 -1.77 -6.68 -4.14
CA GLY A 33 -2.76 -7.52 -4.79
C GLY A 33 -2.13 -8.57 -5.69
N ASN A 34 -2.70 -8.74 -6.86
CA ASN A 34 -2.17 -9.58 -7.93
C ASN A 34 -1.46 -8.75 -9.01
N GLU A 35 -0.99 -7.55 -8.65
CA GLU A 35 -0.28 -6.70 -9.60
C GLU A 35 1.12 -7.24 -9.90
N ILE A 36 1.47 -7.18 -11.17
CA ILE A 36 2.84 -7.46 -11.63
C ILE A 36 3.78 -6.32 -11.25
N ARG A 37 5.08 -6.56 -11.22
CA ARG A 37 6.15 -5.60 -10.86
C ARG A 37 6.16 -4.28 -11.63
N SER A 38 5.43 -4.19 -12.77
CA SER A 38 5.27 -2.93 -13.50
C SER A 38 4.20 -2.02 -12.90
N GLY A 39 3.29 -2.57 -12.08
CA GLY A 39 2.14 -1.89 -11.52
C GLY A 39 1.04 -1.55 -12.52
N ALA A 40 -0.13 -1.18 -12.04
CA ALA A 40 -1.23 -0.70 -12.85
C ALA A 40 -0.76 0.46 -13.76
N HIS A 41 -1.15 0.41 -15.04
CA HIS A 41 -0.78 1.42 -16.04
C HIS A 41 0.75 1.68 -16.13
N ARG A 42 1.58 0.70 -15.81
CA ARG A 42 3.04 0.81 -15.68
C ARG A 42 3.50 1.83 -14.61
N GLY A 43 2.66 2.14 -13.65
CA GLY A 43 2.91 3.16 -12.64
C GLY A 43 4.19 2.90 -11.84
N MET A 44 4.39 1.65 -11.36
CA MET A 44 5.60 1.29 -10.60
C MET A 44 6.86 1.28 -11.49
N ALA A 45 6.74 0.90 -12.77
CA ALA A 45 7.87 0.95 -13.70
C ALA A 45 8.29 2.39 -14.04
N THR A 46 7.33 3.32 -14.11
CA THR A 46 7.58 4.74 -14.32
C THR A 46 8.16 5.39 -13.08
N LEU A 47 7.60 5.09 -11.90
CA LEU A 47 8.14 5.54 -10.61
C LEU A 47 9.59 5.09 -10.43
N ALA A 48 9.89 3.80 -10.68
CA ALA A 48 11.23 3.26 -10.56
C ALA A 48 12.23 3.96 -11.48
N ALA A 49 11.88 4.20 -12.74
CA ALA A 49 12.74 4.93 -13.68
C ALA A 49 13.04 6.35 -13.17
N ARG A 50 12.06 7.02 -12.59
CA ARG A 50 12.17 8.37 -12.04
C ARG A 50 13.07 8.43 -10.81
N ILE A 51 12.91 7.48 -9.88
CA ILE A 51 13.74 7.36 -8.67
C ILE A 51 15.19 7.02 -9.07
N ALA A 52 15.38 6.12 -10.05
CA ALA A 52 16.70 5.78 -10.57
C ALA A 52 17.37 6.97 -11.26
N ALA A 53 16.63 7.78 -12.02
CA ALA A 53 17.14 9.01 -12.62
C ALA A 53 17.57 10.05 -11.57
N ALA A 54 17.00 9.99 -10.36
CA ALA A 54 17.43 10.81 -9.22
C ALA A 54 18.63 10.23 -8.44
N GLY A 55 19.21 9.12 -8.91
CA GLY A 55 20.43 8.54 -8.35
C GLY A 55 20.24 7.35 -7.41
N HIS A 56 19.01 6.90 -7.15
CA HIS A 56 18.70 5.79 -6.25
C HIS A 56 18.37 4.51 -7.02
N PRO A 57 19.11 3.40 -6.87
CA PRO A 57 18.75 2.13 -7.50
C PRO A 57 17.41 1.61 -6.99
N VAL A 58 16.60 1.04 -7.89
CA VAL A 58 15.25 0.55 -7.57
C VAL A 58 15.11 -0.90 -8.00
N PHE A 59 14.67 -1.75 -7.07
CA PHE A 59 14.37 -3.15 -7.31
C PHE A 59 12.87 -3.40 -7.20
N ARG A 60 12.31 -4.10 -8.18
CA ARG A 60 10.89 -4.49 -8.24
C ARG A 60 10.81 -5.97 -8.58
N PHE A 61 9.89 -6.70 -8.00
CA PHE A 61 9.73 -8.13 -8.26
C PHE A 61 8.26 -8.55 -8.28
N ASP A 62 7.99 -9.69 -8.90
CA ASP A 62 6.71 -10.38 -8.82
C ASP A 62 6.77 -11.40 -7.69
N ARG A 63 5.78 -11.42 -6.81
CA ARG A 63 5.66 -12.44 -5.75
C ARG A 63 5.42 -13.82 -6.34
N ARG A 64 5.64 -14.88 -5.57
CA ARG A 64 5.35 -16.26 -6.02
C ARG A 64 3.93 -16.36 -6.60
N GLY A 65 3.81 -17.05 -7.74
CA GLY A 65 2.56 -17.29 -8.46
C GLY A 65 1.95 -16.05 -9.13
N ILE A 66 2.70 -14.93 -9.22
CA ILE A 66 2.29 -13.72 -9.94
C ILE A 66 3.15 -13.57 -11.19
N SER A 67 2.50 -13.33 -12.34
CA SER A 67 3.15 -13.07 -13.63
C SER A 67 4.19 -14.13 -14.01
N ASP A 68 5.47 -13.71 -14.16
CA ASP A 68 6.57 -14.55 -14.57
C ASP A 68 7.23 -15.30 -13.39
N SER A 69 6.76 -15.12 -12.16
CA SER A 69 7.28 -15.80 -10.97
C SER A 69 6.63 -17.17 -10.79
N GLU A 70 7.47 -18.17 -10.51
CA GLU A 70 7.03 -19.53 -10.20
C GLU A 70 6.38 -19.62 -8.80
N GLY A 71 5.85 -20.81 -8.48
CA GLY A 71 5.28 -21.16 -7.20
C GLY A 71 3.79 -20.82 -7.07
N ALA A 72 3.24 -20.95 -5.87
CA ALA A 72 1.84 -20.70 -5.59
C ALA A 72 1.64 -19.29 -5.01
N ASN A 73 0.58 -18.62 -5.43
CA ASN A 73 0.16 -17.34 -4.83
C ASN A 73 -0.59 -17.60 -3.54
N GLY A 74 0.04 -17.40 -2.40
CA GLY A 74 -0.57 -17.51 -1.07
C GLY A 74 -1.03 -16.16 -0.49
N GLY A 75 -1.20 -15.13 -1.32
CA GLY A 75 -1.59 -13.78 -0.89
C GLY A 75 -0.47 -13.02 -0.18
N PHE A 76 -0.79 -11.82 0.29
CA PHE A 76 0.20 -10.93 0.89
C PHE A 76 0.68 -11.39 2.27
N GLU A 77 -0.16 -12.09 3.03
CA GLU A 77 0.19 -12.61 4.35
C GLU A 77 1.23 -13.73 4.30
N SER A 78 1.40 -14.40 3.16
CA SER A 78 2.42 -15.43 2.94
C SER A 78 3.72 -14.89 2.29
N SER A 79 3.81 -13.59 2.00
CA SER A 79 4.88 -13.01 1.19
C SER A 79 6.18 -12.69 1.95
N ALA A 80 6.30 -13.08 3.23
CA ALA A 80 7.49 -12.79 4.04
C ALA A 80 8.79 -13.30 3.39
N ALA A 81 8.78 -14.57 2.92
CA ALA A 81 9.94 -15.18 2.27
C ALA A 81 10.29 -14.47 0.96
N ASP A 82 9.29 -14.11 0.15
CA ASP A 82 9.48 -13.41 -1.13
C ASP A 82 10.14 -12.04 -0.92
N ILE A 83 9.67 -11.29 0.09
CA ILE A 83 10.23 -9.98 0.43
C ILE A 83 11.66 -10.14 0.96
N ALA A 84 11.92 -11.09 1.85
CA ALA A 84 13.26 -11.33 2.38
C ALA A 84 14.24 -11.76 1.27
N ALA A 85 13.83 -12.66 0.39
CA ALA A 85 14.63 -13.08 -0.76
C ALA A 85 14.90 -11.93 -1.74
N SER A 86 13.91 -11.07 -1.99
CA SER A 86 14.08 -9.88 -2.85
C SER A 86 15.07 -8.88 -2.27
N ILE A 87 15.10 -8.68 -0.95
CA ILE A 87 16.08 -7.82 -0.29
C ILE A 87 17.50 -8.39 -0.47
N ALA A 88 17.67 -9.70 -0.29
CA ALA A 88 18.95 -10.37 -0.49
C ALA A 88 19.40 -10.27 -1.96
N ALA A 89 18.50 -10.51 -2.91
CA ALA A 89 18.76 -10.38 -4.34
C ALA A 89 19.13 -8.93 -4.73
N PHE A 90 18.47 -7.96 -4.17
CA PHE A 90 18.78 -6.54 -4.40
C PHE A 90 20.18 -6.18 -3.90
N ARG A 91 20.53 -6.60 -2.68
CA ARG A 91 21.90 -6.40 -2.12
C ARG A 91 22.96 -7.11 -2.97
N GLY A 92 22.68 -8.34 -3.45
CA GLY A 92 23.57 -9.08 -4.33
C GLY A 92 23.77 -8.42 -5.69
N ALA A 93 22.70 -7.88 -6.28
CA ALA A 93 22.74 -7.20 -7.57
C ALA A 93 23.38 -5.79 -7.50
N VAL A 94 23.35 -5.15 -6.33
CA VAL A 94 23.89 -3.80 -6.10
C VAL A 94 24.73 -3.79 -4.82
N PRO A 95 25.98 -4.35 -4.83
CA PRO A 95 26.81 -4.52 -3.63
C PRO A 95 27.17 -3.23 -2.88
N ARG A 96 27.05 -2.06 -3.53
CA ARG A 96 27.28 -0.74 -2.93
C ARG A 96 26.14 -0.25 -2.04
N LEU A 97 25.02 -1.00 -1.93
CA LEU A 97 23.90 -0.58 -1.09
C LEU A 97 24.26 -0.62 0.40
N GLU A 98 24.16 0.53 1.01
CA GLU A 98 24.25 0.73 2.46
C GLU A 98 22.88 0.68 3.10
N ARG A 99 21.86 1.27 2.43
CA ARG A 99 20.49 1.39 2.93
C ARG A 99 19.47 0.94 1.91
N ILE A 100 18.40 0.29 2.38
CA ILE A 100 17.23 -0.08 1.57
C ILE A 100 15.96 0.41 2.27
N ALA A 101 15.24 1.34 1.61
CA ALA A 101 13.87 1.65 1.97
C ALA A 101 12.93 0.77 1.14
N ALA A 102 11.84 0.30 1.75
CA ALA A 102 10.80 -0.44 1.03
C ALA A 102 9.53 0.40 0.88
N PHE A 103 8.97 0.40 -0.33
CA PHE A 103 7.69 1.00 -0.66
C PHE A 103 6.67 -0.09 -0.96
N GLY A 104 5.48 0.00 -0.35
CA GLY A 104 4.32 -0.81 -0.66
C GLY A 104 3.06 0.06 -0.71
N ASN A 105 2.14 -0.28 -1.63
CA ASN A 105 0.80 0.29 -1.68
C ASN A 105 -0.23 -0.81 -1.41
N CYS A 106 -1.35 -0.47 -0.77
CA CYS A 106 -2.42 -1.41 -0.47
C CYS A 106 -1.96 -2.54 0.48
N ASP A 107 -2.23 -3.81 0.14
CA ASP A 107 -1.84 -5.00 0.90
C ASP A 107 -0.31 -5.19 0.97
N ALA A 108 0.46 -4.69 0.01
CA ALA A 108 1.92 -4.67 0.11
C ALA A 108 2.42 -3.76 1.26
N ALA A 109 1.74 -2.65 1.54
CA ALA A 109 2.05 -1.82 2.70
C ALA A 109 1.77 -2.56 4.00
N SER A 110 0.68 -3.32 4.05
CA SER A 110 0.31 -4.18 5.19
C SER A 110 1.28 -5.33 5.36
N ALA A 111 1.69 -6.01 4.28
CA ALA A 111 2.72 -7.05 4.30
C ALA A 111 4.04 -6.54 4.88
N LEU A 112 4.50 -5.35 4.45
CA LEU A 112 5.72 -4.73 4.97
C LEU A 112 5.65 -4.45 6.48
N LEU A 113 4.49 -4.16 7.03
CA LEU A 113 4.29 -4.02 8.49
C LEU A 113 4.26 -5.38 9.19
N LEU A 114 3.45 -6.32 8.69
CA LEU A 114 3.21 -7.61 9.33
C LEU A 114 4.45 -8.52 9.38
N HIS A 115 5.32 -8.40 8.36
CA HIS A 115 6.50 -9.27 8.22
C HIS A 115 7.76 -8.73 8.87
N GLN A 116 7.67 -7.66 9.69
CA GLN A 116 8.82 -7.21 10.47
C GLN A 116 9.20 -8.22 11.57
N PRO A 117 10.51 -8.39 11.86
CA PRO A 117 11.65 -7.63 11.34
C PRO A 117 12.14 -8.12 9.96
N LEU A 118 12.41 -7.18 9.07
CA LEU A 118 13.08 -7.39 7.79
C LEU A 118 14.36 -6.54 7.75
N PRO A 119 15.42 -6.92 7.00
CA PRO A 119 16.68 -6.16 6.92
C PRO A 119 16.53 -4.90 6.03
N LEU A 120 15.61 -4.04 6.42
CA LEU A 120 15.25 -2.76 5.81
C LEU A 120 15.57 -1.60 6.74
N ASP A 121 15.88 -0.44 6.17
CA ASP A 121 16.24 0.76 6.91
C ASP A 121 15.08 1.76 7.07
N ALA A 122 14.07 1.68 6.21
CA ALA A 122 12.85 2.49 6.28
C ALA A 122 11.68 1.86 5.54
N LEU A 123 10.44 2.20 5.93
CA LEU A 123 9.22 1.83 5.23
C LEU A 123 8.47 3.06 4.71
N ILE A 124 7.91 2.92 3.51
CA ILE A 124 7.02 3.89 2.88
C ILE A 124 5.72 3.17 2.57
N LEU A 125 4.69 3.48 3.33
CA LEU A 125 3.45 2.70 3.42
C LEU A 125 2.30 3.51 2.83
N ALA A 126 1.90 3.18 1.60
CA ALA A 126 0.83 3.90 0.92
C ALA A 126 -0.51 3.14 1.06
N ASN A 127 -1.56 3.85 1.49
CA ASN A 127 -2.93 3.33 1.60
C ASN A 127 -2.99 1.89 2.16
N PRO A 128 -2.46 1.57 3.38
CA PRO A 128 -2.39 0.19 3.86
C PRO A 128 -3.75 -0.48 3.90
N TRP A 129 -3.81 -1.76 3.50
CA TRP A 129 -5.01 -2.57 3.44
C TRP A 129 -5.34 -3.15 4.82
N THR A 130 -6.59 -3.01 5.29
CA THR A 130 -7.04 -3.48 6.61
C THR A 130 -8.26 -4.38 6.56
N TYR A 131 -8.76 -4.73 5.37
CA TYR A 131 -9.94 -5.57 5.24
C TYR A 131 -9.60 -7.04 5.41
N GLU A 132 -10.45 -7.80 6.11
CA GLU A 132 -10.44 -9.24 6.06
C GLU A 132 -10.76 -9.69 4.63
N ALA A 133 -10.06 -10.71 4.13
CA ALA A 133 -10.50 -11.40 2.92
C ALA A 133 -11.79 -12.13 3.27
N GLU A 134 -12.92 -11.72 2.69
CA GLU A 134 -14.15 -12.55 2.75
C GLU A 134 -13.86 -13.80 1.91
N GLU A 135 -13.71 -14.93 2.59
CA GLU A 135 -13.74 -16.24 1.96
C GLU A 135 -15.13 -16.39 1.31
N ASP A 136 -15.16 -16.55 -0.03
CA ASP A 136 -16.34 -16.88 -0.82
C ASP A 136 -17.48 -15.86 -1.02
N ALA A 137 -17.19 -14.63 -1.33
CA ALA A 137 -18.17 -13.80 -2.03
C ALA A 137 -17.91 -13.88 -3.56
N GLY A 138 -18.58 -14.79 -4.23
CA GLY A 138 -18.45 -15.10 -5.67
C GLY A 138 -18.31 -13.89 -6.62
N GLY A 139 -17.13 -13.32 -6.67
CA GLY A 139 -16.72 -12.32 -7.65
C GLY A 139 -17.24 -10.89 -7.45
N GLU A 140 -18.05 -10.59 -6.43
CA GLU A 140 -18.39 -9.20 -6.10
C GLU A 140 -17.31 -8.54 -5.25
N PRO A 141 -16.93 -7.28 -5.53
CA PRO A 141 -15.94 -6.56 -4.71
C PRO A 141 -16.45 -6.47 -3.27
N ALA A 142 -15.63 -6.85 -2.30
CA ALA A 142 -15.94 -6.75 -0.87
C ALA A 142 -16.55 -5.39 -0.52
N LEU A 143 -17.67 -5.37 0.18
CA LEU A 143 -18.32 -4.13 0.60
C LEU A 143 -17.37 -3.36 1.53
N PRO A 144 -17.18 -2.05 1.33
CA PRO A 144 -16.31 -1.26 2.21
C PRO A 144 -16.79 -1.38 3.66
N PRO A 145 -15.90 -1.46 4.64
CA PRO A 145 -16.26 -1.46 6.04
C PRO A 145 -17.22 -0.32 6.41
N ALA A 146 -18.11 -0.57 7.36
CA ALA A 146 -19.06 0.44 7.83
C ALA A 146 -18.41 1.77 8.22
N ALA A 147 -17.15 1.74 8.70
CA ALA A 147 -16.35 2.93 9.01
C ALA A 147 -16.00 3.77 7.77
N ALA A 148 -15.59 3.14 6.66
CA ALA A 148 -15.31 3.83 5.40
C ALA A 148 -16.60 4.39 4.77
N ILE A 149 -17.71 3.66 4.90
CA ILE A 149 -19.03 4.14 4.48
C ILE A 149 -19.42 5.39 5.29
N ARG A 150 -19.21 5.36 6.63
CA ARG A 150 -19.47 6.50 7.52
C ARG A 150 -18.63 7.72 7.17
N ALA A 151 -17.31 7.56 7.05
CA ALA A 151 -16.39 8.66 6.72
C ALA A 151 -16.80 9.34 5.41
N ARG A 152 -17.23 8.57 4.41
CA ARG A 152 -17.73 9.09 3.13
C ARG A 152 -19.04 9.87 3.27
N TYR A 153 -19.99 9.39 4.10
CA TYR A 153 -21.24 10.12 4.32
C TYR A 153 -21.01 11.40 5.12
N LEU A 154 -20.17 11.37 6.14
CA LEU A 154 -19.80 12.54 6.91
C LEU A 154 -19.08 13.59 6.06
N SER A 155 -18.14 13.20 5.21
CA SER A 155 -17.44 14.11 4.30
C SER A 155 -18.39 14.74 3.27
N ARG A 156 -19.39 13.98 2.77
CA ARG A 156 -20.41 14.50 1.86
C ARG A 156 -21.41 15.44 2.53
N LEU A 157 -21.73 15.20 3.80
CA LEU A 157 -22.57 16.11 4.59
C LEU A 157 -21.82 17.41 4.94
N ALA A 158 -20.51 17.39 5.02
CA ALA A 158 -19.66 18.57 5.23
C ALA A 158 -19.39 19.36 3.93
N ASP A 159 -19.70 18.81 2.75
CA ASP A 159 -19.50 19.48 1.46
C ASP A 159 -20.74 20.32 1.06
N PRO A 160 -20.64 21.66 0.96
CA PRO A 160 -21.76 22.53 0.61
C PRO A 160 -22.42 22.17 -0.75
N LYS A 161 -21.63 21.67 -1.71
CA LYS A 161 -22.17 21.27 -3.03
C LYS A 161 -23.02 19.99 -2.94
N SER A 162 -22.67 19.08 -2.04
CA SER A 162 -23.44 17.87 -1.76
C SER A 162 -24.75 18.18 -1.06
N LEU A 163 -24.77 19.16 -0.13
CA LEU A 163 -25.99 19.66 0.52
C LEU A 163 -26.93 20.31 -0.49
N LEU A 164 -26.42 21.08 -1.45
CA LEU A 164 -27.22 21.71 -2.49
C LEU A 164 -27.91 20.69 -3.42
N ARG A 165 -27.24 19.57 -3.73
CA ARG A 165 -27.83 18.47 -4.51
C ARG A 165 -28.92 17.72 -3.72
N LEU A 166 -28.74 17.59 -2.41
CA LEU A 166 -29.75 17.02 -1.51
C LEU A 166 -31.05 17.86 -1.53
N LEU A 167 -30.91 19.19 -1.47
CA LEU A 167 -32.03 20.15 -1.53
C LEU A 167 -32.72 20.16 -2.91
N ARG A 168 -32.01 19.79 -3.99
CA ARG A 168 -32.56 19.71 -5.35
C ARG A 168 -33.25 18.38 -5.68
N GLY A 169 -33.30 17.44 -4.73
CA GLY A 169 -33.97 16.14 -4.93
C GLY A 169 -33.22 15.17 -5.85
N GLU A 170 -31.94 15.45 -6.17
CA GLU A 170 -31.12 14.63 -7.07
C GLU A 170 -30.49 13.41 -6.37
N VAL A 171 -30.97 13.06 -5.16
CA VAL A 171 -30.38 11.99 -4.33
C VAL A 171 -31.34 10.82 -4.19
N ASP A 172 -30.85 9.62 -4.47
CA ASP A 172 -31.54 8.37 -4.23
C ASP A 172 -31.75 8.13 -2.73
N PHE A 173 -32.99 8.35 -2.27
CA PHE A 173 -33.39 8.17 -0.87
C PHE A 173 -33.17 6.74 -0.37
N GLY A 174 -33.19 5.72 -1.23
CA GLY A 174 -32.90 4.35 -0.89
C GLY A 174 -31.43 4.15 -0.48
N LYS A 175 -30.51 4.83 -1.20
CA LYS A 175 -29.10 4.83 -0.85
C LYS A 175 -28.82 5.64 0.42
N LEU A 176 -29.52 6.74 0.62
CA LEU A 176 -29.40 7.57 1.83
C LEU A 176 -29.87 6.79 3.07
N ARG A 177 -31.00 6.07 3.01
CA ARG A 177 -31.51 5.24 4.11
C ARG A 177 -30.57 4.08 4.46
N ARG A 178 -29.98 3.42 3.47
CA ARG A 178 -28.95 2.38 3.69
C ARG A 178 -27.69 2.96 4.34
N GLY A 179 -27.26 4.14 3.92
CA GLY A 179 -26.11 4.85 4.52
C GLY A 179 -26.38 5.28 5.97
N LEU A 180 -27.59 5.78 6.28
CA LEU A 180 -28.01 6.12 7.63
C LEU A 180 -28.16 4.89 8.54
N ALA A 181 -28.63 3.76 8.02
CA ALA A 181 -28.66 2.49 8.74
C ALA A 181 -27.26 1.99 9.09
N ALA A 182 -26.30 2.12 8.17
CA ALA A 182 -24.88 1.81 8.43
C ALA A 182 -24.25 2.74 9.49
N LEU A 183 -24.71 4.00 9.59
CA LEU A 183 -24.28 4.94 10.64
C LEU A 183 -24.78 4.53 12.04
N ARG A 184 -25.90 3.83 12.11
CA ARG A 184 -26.51 3.36 13.38
C ARG A 184 -25.99 2.01 13.86
N GLN A 185 -25.27 1.26 13.01
CA GLN A 185 -24.59 0.05 13.49
C GLN A 185 -23.51 0.47 14.49
N PRO A 186 -23.50 -0.08 15.71
CA PRO A 186 -22.42 0.18 16.64
C PRO A 186 -21.10 -0.18 15.97
N GLN A 187 -20.05 0.61 16.23
CA GLN A 187 -18.69 0.18 15.91
C GLN A 187 -18.50 -1.13 16.68
N THR A 188 -18.59 -2.27 15.99
CA THR A 188 -18.06 -3.50 16.53
C THR A 188 -16.60 -3.20 16.80
N ALA A 189 -16.20 -3.27 18.08
CA ALA A 189 -14.80 -3.15 18.44
C ALA A 189 -14.04 -4.09 17.51
N THR A 190 -13.02 -3.57 16.84
CA THR A 190 -12.19 -4.34 15.92
C THR A 190 -11.78 -5.61 16.66
N ALA A 191 -12.13 -6.79 16.14
CA ALA A 191 -11.80 -8.04 16.82
C ALA A 191 -10.29 -8.05 17.12
N PRO A 192 -9.85 -8.49 18.30
CA PRO A 192 -8.42 -8.42 18.67
C PRO A 192 -7.49 -9.09 17.67
N ASP A 193 -7.98 -10.12 16.98
CA ASP A 193 -7.23 -10.90 15.99
C ASP A 193 -7.49 -10.46 14.54
N SER A 194 -8.26 -9.38 14.32
CA SER A 194 -8.52 -8.87 12.98
C SER A 194 -7.25 -8.36 12.30
N LEU A 195 -7.25 -8.39 10.97
CA LEU A 195 -6.14 -7.85 10.18
C LEU A 195 -5.81 -6.40 10.58
N ALA A 196 -6.83 -5.56 10.75
CA ALA A 196 -6.66 -4.16 11.18
C ALA A 196 -5.97 -4.06 12.55
N ALA A 197 -6.36 -4.87 13.54
CA ALA A 197 -5.73 -4.88 14.86
C ALA A 197 -4.27 -5.34 14.79
N ARG A 198 -3.99 -6.36 13.99
CA ARG A 198 -2.62 -6.87 13.75
C ARG A 198 -1.73 -5.81 13.10
N ILE A 199 -2.25 -5.06 12.12
CA ILE A 199 -1.54 -3.97 11.42
C ILE A 199 -1.27 -2.80 12.38
N ASP A 200 -2.28 -2.38 13.16
CA ASP A 200 -2.13 -1.27 14.12
C ASP A 200 -1.09 -1.62 15.20
N GLU A 201 -1.10 -2.87 15.67
CA GLU A 201 -0.11 -3.37 16.63
C GLU A 201 1.29 -3.49 16.01
N ALA A 202 1.41 -3.98 14.77
CA ALA A 202 2.68 -4.05 14.06
C ALA A 202 3.28 -2.64 13.86
N ALA A 203 2.47 -1.66 13.48
CA ALA A 203 2.90 -0.27 13.37
C ALA A 203 3.33 0.30 14.74
N ARG A 204 2.67 -0.09 15.83
CA ARG A 204 3.01 0.32 17.19
C ARG A 204 4.35 -0.23 17.66
N ARG A 205 4.71 -1.45 17.25
CA ARG A 205 5.98 -2.12 17.63
C ARG A 205 7.13 -1.87 16.66
N LEU A 206 6.87 -1.21 15.54
CA LEU A 206 7.85 -1.03 14.49
C LEU A 206 9.13 -0.35 15.04
N ALA A 207 10.30 -0.97 14.79
CA ALA A 207 11.59 -0.50 15.29
C ALA A 207 12.32 0.42 14.30
N ILE A 208 11.96 0.38 13.01
CA ILE A 208 12.60 1.20 11.97
C ILE A 208 11.73 2.40 11.58
N PRO A 209 12.30 3.47 11.02
CA PRO A 209 11.55 4.60 10.51
C PRO A 209 10.50 4.18 9.48
N ALA A 210 9.30 4.74 9.56
CA ALA A 210 8.27 4.56 8.55
C ALA A 210 7.50 5.86 8.30
N THR A 211 6.98 6.03 7.09
CA THR A 211 6.10 7.13 6.72
C THR A 211 4.86 6.56 6.04
N ILE A 212 3.69 6.98 6.49
CA ILE A 212 2.40 6.61 5.91
C ILE A 212 2.00 7.69 4.88
N LEU A 213 1.61 7.25 3.68
CA LEU A 213 1.12 8.11 2.60
C LEU A 213 -0.35 7.77 2.33
N LEU A 214 -1.27 8.74 2.49
CA LEU A 214 -2.71 8.51 2.32
C LEU A 214 -3.30 9.38 1.23
N ALA A 215 -3.95 8.76 0.25
CA ALA A 215 -4.87 9.42 -0.67
C ALA A 215 -6.23 9.55 0.03
N THR A 216 -6.58 10.76 0.53
CA THR A 216 -7.69 10.93 1.48
C THR A 216 -9.08 10.61 0.93
N GLY A 217 -9.24 10.58 -0.39
CA GLY A 217 -10.47 10.16 -1.07
C GLY A 217 -10.51 8.67 -1.43
N ASP A 218 -9.42 7.94 -1.25
CA ASP A 218 -9.35 6.49 -1.47
C ASP A 218 -9.99 5.71 -0.31
N ARG A 219 -10.72 4.64 -0.64
CA ARG A 219 -11.46 3.85 0.36
C ARG A 219 -10.53 3.08 1.31
N THR A 220 -9.44 2.54 0.78
CA THR A 220 -8.46 1.80 1.57
C THR A 220 -7.78 2.71 2.58
N ALA A 221 -7.37 3.91 2.14
CA ALA A 221 -6.80 4.93 3.02
C ALA A 221 -7.78 5.38 4.11
N GLN A 222 -9.07 5.52 3.78
CA GLN A 222 -10.12 5.91 4.74
C GLN A 222 -10.35 4.82 5.79
N ALA A 223 -10.37 3.53 5.37
CA ALA A 223 -10.49 2.42 6.29
C ALA A 223 -9.30 2.32 7.22
N PHE A 224 -8.08 2.34 6.67
CA PHE A 224 -6.87 2.35 7.49
C PHE A 224 -6.88 3.49 8.51
N ALA A 225 -7.30 4.70 8.09
CA ALA A 225 -7.36 5.84 8.99
C ALA A 225 -8.40 5.68 10.12
N ALA A 226 -9.48 4.92 9.87
CA ALA A 226 -10.50 4.64 10.88
C ALA A 226 -10.08 3.49 11.82
N ASP A 227 -9.40 2.47 11.29
CA ASP A 227 -9.19 1.21 11.97
C ASP A 227 -7.82 1.13 12.68
N CYS A 228 -6.84 2.00 12.29
CA CYS A 228 -5.47 1.96 12.82
C CYS A 228 -5.05 3.29 13.49
N PRO A 229 -5.71 3.70 14.60
CA PRO A 229 -5.43 4.99 15.26
C PRO A 229 -4.06 5.05 15.92
N ALA A 230 -3.51 3.92 16.40
CA ALA A 230 -2.18 3.90 17.01
C ALA A 230 -1.08 4.11 15.97
N ALA A 231 -1.22 3.53 14.77
CA ALA A 231 -0.33 3.77 13.65
C ALA A 231 -0.29 5.26 13.27
N LEU A 232 -1.47 5.89 13.14
CA LEU A 232 -1.58 7.31 12.81
C LEU A 232 -1.02 8.26 13.88
N LYS A 233 -1.05 7.86 15.15
CA LYS A 233 -0.50 8.64 16.26
C LYS A 233 1.01 8.53 16.33
N ARG A 234 1.56 7.36 15.98
CA ARG A 234 2.99 7.05 16.15
C ARG A 234 3.84 7.44 14.95
N LEU A 235 3.35 7.15 13.73
CA LEU A 235 4.11 7.30 12.50
C LEU A 235 3.82 8.63 11.81
N PRO A 236 4.79 9.27 11.17
CA PRO A 236 4.56 10.39 10.27
C PRO A 236 3.54 10.05 9.19
N VAL A 237 2.53 10.91 8.99
CA VAL A 237 1.47 10.73 8.00
C VAL A 237 1.44 11.91 7.05
N GLU A 238 1.62 11.64 5.76
CA GLU A 238 1.45 12.62 4.70
C GLU A 238 0.17 12.33 3.92
N ARG A 239 -0.59 13.36 3.58
CA ARG A 239 -1.92 13.25 2.97
C ARG A 239 -1.97 13.98 1.65
N LEU A 240 -2.59 13.34 0.65
CA LEU A 240 -2.90 13.92 -0.65
C LEU A 240 -4.41 13.95 -0.82
N ALA A 241 -4.98 15.08 -1.21
CA ALA A 241 -6.41 15.21 -1.55
C ALA A 241 -6.68 14.57 -2.92
N SER A 242 -6.75 13.25 -2.95
CA SER A 242 -6.94 12.43 -4.15
C SER A 242 -7.83 11.22 -3.86
N THR A 243 -8.52 10.73 -4.89
CA THR A 243 -9.27 9.45 -4.90
C THR A 243 -8.48 8.32 -5.57
N SER A 244 -7.27 8.60 -6.06
CA SER A 244 -6.46 7.63 -6.80
C SER A 244 -5.78 6.65 -5.84
N HIS A 245 -6.24 5.40 -5.84
CA HIS A 245 -5.64 4.33 -5.04
C HIS A 245 -4.16 4.09 -5.38
N SER A 246 -3.81 4.16 -6.66
CA SER A 246 -2.45 3.91 -7.17
C SER A 246 -1.62 5.17 -7.38
N PHE A 247 -2.09 6.35 -6.94
CA PHE A 247 -1.44 7.64 -7.18
C PHE A 247 -1.12 7.88 -8.66
N ALA A 248 -2.09 7.58 -9.54
CA ALA A 248 -1.93 7.70 -10.99
C ALA A 248 -2.06 9.15 -11.48
N GLY A 249 -1.59 9.42 -12.71
CA GLY A 249 -1.67 10.74 -13.32
C GLY A 249 -0.84 11.80 -12.59
N ALA A 250 -1.43 12.94 -12.28
CA ALA A 250 -0.76 14.06 -11.58
C ALA A 250 -0.27 13.69 -10.17
N ASP A 251 -0.91 12.71 -9.51
CA ASP A 251 -0.54 12.26 -8.17
C ASP A 251 0.80 11.52 -8.14
N ALA A 252 1.24 10.97 -9.27
CA ALA A 252 2.52 10.28 -9.39
C ALA A 252 3.72 11.21 -9.12
N ASP A 253 3.58 12.50 -9.40
CA ASP A 253 4.61 13.50 -9.09
C ASP A 253 4.76 13.71 -7.60
N TRP A 254 3.64 13.80 -6.90
CA TRP A 254 3.63 13.90 -5.45
C TRP A 254 4.24 12.66 -4.80
N LEU A 255 3.82 11.46 -5.22
CA LEU A 255 4.35 10.19 -4.70
C LEU A 255 5.87 10.11 -4.86
N ALA A 256 6.37 10.38 -6.07
CA ALA A 256 7.80 10.36 -6.35
C ALA A 256 8.57 11.37 -5.48
N ALA A 257 8.04 12.59 -5.30
CA ALA A 257 8.66 13.61 -4.47
C ALA A 257 8.73 13.19 -2.99
N ARG A 258 7.68 12.53 -2.46
CA ARG A 258 7.69 12.02 -1.08
C ARG A 258 8.68 10.89 -0.89
N ILE A 259 8.73 9.93 -1.81
CA ILE A 259 9.71 8.83 -1.79
C ILE A 259 11.13 9.40 -1.82
N LEU A 260 11.44 10.31 -2.75
CA LEU A 260 12.76 10.93 -2.85
C LEU A 260 13.16 11.69 -1.58
N ALA A 261 12.22 12.39 -0.94
CA ALA A 261 12.47 13.08 0.32
C ALA A 261 12.86 12.12 1.46
N ILE A 262 12.29 10.89 1.46
CA ILE A 262 12.61 9.86 2.45
C ILE A 262 13.96 9.20 2.15
N LEU A 263 14.26 8.91 0.89
CA LEU A 263 15.53 8.27 0.49
C LEU A 263 16.76 9.14 0.76
N ARG A 264 16.58 10.47 0.85
CA ARG A 264 17.66 11.45 1.11
C ARG A 264 17.96 11.67 2.60
N ARG A 265 17.16 11.13 3.49
CA ARG A 265 17.36 11.21 4.97
C ARG A 265 18.31 10.12 5.44
#